data_9129675395c0355bb1d0678fa30f67f2
#
_entry.id   9129675395c0355bb1d0678fa30f67f2
#
_cell.length_a   1.000
_cell.length_b   1.000
_cell.length_c   1.000
_cell.angle_alpha   90.00
_cell.angle_beta   90.00
_cell.angle_gamma   90.00
#
_symmetry.space_group_name_H-M   'P 1'
#
loop_
_entity.id
_entity.type
_entity.pdbx_description
1 polymer ?
#
loop_
_entity_poly.entity_id
_entity_poly.type
_entity_poly.pdbx_seq_one_letter_code
_entity_poly.pdbx_strand_id
1 'polypeptide(L)'
;MIEVPSKYISKLDLSGQKLQKFPVEILNLNNLRKLNLSNNQISEIPKEISKLKMLENLDISNNNLNSLKANFFGLTRLKVLNLNNNQITKLPKQVEYLTKLRKLFIANNRIESLPPQLSNCSLIELNISKNPIHEFPEVLLNLKYLKKLWLGNLHLKNFPYEQILNEMDNLESIYCFSYLKSNSNLDSEYQYLSKYKGNVYHHLILMKNKKTKSVKSITPMQKQSINKNKIFISYSHEDKKWLKEVQKHLKTLSFDRNDFEVWDDTKIKSGDNWKEEVETALSASSIAILIISTNFLASDFIQNNELPPLLKSAQEKGTRILPLIVGYSRFLKNENLSQFQAVNDPNEPLIACTSAMQQKILVKLTDDIEENL
;
A
#
# COMPACT_ATOMS: atom_id res chain seq x y z
N MET A 1 -19.28 -28.10 22.45
CA MET A 1 -17.98 -27.93 23.18
C MET A 1 -16.87 -27.94 22.15
N ILE A 2 -15.98 -26.97 22.20
CA ILE A 2 -14.82 -26.96 21.32
C ILE A 2 -13.81 -27.93 21.92
N GLU A 3 -13.32 -28.89 21.11
CA GLU A 3 -12.17 -29.69 21.51
C GLU A 3 -10.99 -28.75 21.74
N VAL A 4 -10.56 -28.60 22.99
CA VAL A 4 -9.41 -27.73 23.31
C VAL A 4 -8.15 -28.49 22.92
N PRO A 5 -7.37 -27.95 21.97
CA PRO A 5 -6.13 -28.60 21.55
C PRO A 5 -5.14 -28.64 22.71
N SER A 6 -4.07 -29.42 22.56
CA SER A 6 -2.99 -29.57 23.55
C SER A 6 -2.62 -28.24 24.23
N LYS A 7 -2.42 -28.29 25.53
CA LYS A 7 -2.09 -27.15 26.43
C LYS A 7 -0.85 -26.32 25.98
N TYR A 8 -0.10 -26.83 25.02
CA TYR A 8 1.19 -26.25 24.55
C TYR A 8 1.09 -25.47 23.23
N ILE A 9 -0.10 -25.32 22.65
CA ILE A 9 -0.23 -24.59 21.40
C ILE A 9 0.06 -23.11 21.56
N SER A 10 0.73 -22.54 20.55
CA SER A 10 1.03 -21.11 20.48
C SER A 10 0.13 -20.34 19.51
N LYS A 11 -0.61 -21.04 18.64
CA LYS A 11 -1.53 -20.48 17.66
C LYS A 11 -2.83 -21.27 17.69
N LEU A 12 -3.95 -20.54 17.66
CA LEU A 12 -5.29 -21.13 17.59
C LEU A 12 -6.14 -20.34 16.61
N ASP A 13 -6.73 -21.02 15.64
CA ASP A 13 -7.67 -20.45 14.70
C ASP A 13 -9.06 -21.06 14.92
N LEU A 14 -10.01 -20.22 15.31
CA LEU A 14 -11.43 -20.53 15.51
C LEU A 14 -12.30 -19.58 14.65
N SER A 15 -11.76 -19.09 13.55
CA SER A 15 -12.51 -18.21 12.65
C SER A 15 -13.66 -18.95 11.97
N GLY A 16 -14.77 -18.26 11.74
CA GLY A 16 -15.92 -18.79 10.98
C GLY A 16 -16.68 -19.93 11.63
N GLN A 17 -16.48 -20.21 12.92
CA GLN A 17 -17.11 -21.33 13.65
C GLN A 17 -18.54 -21.03 14.14
N LYS A 18 -19.13 -19.90 13.75
CA LYS A 18 -20.47 -19.44 14.18
C LYS A 18 -20.60 -19.35 15.71
N LEU A 19 -19.52 -19.07 16.42
CA LEU A 19 -19.51 -18.95 17.87
C LEU A 19 -20.35 -17.77 18.32
N GLN A 20 -21.36 -18.00 19.13
CA GLN A 20 -22.20 -16.96 19.74
C GLN A 20 -21.57 -16.37 21.01
N LYS A 21 -20.74 -17.14 21.70
CA LYS A 21 -20.03 -16.74 22.92
C LYS A 21 -18.55 -17.02 22.79
N PHE A 22 -17.76 -16.25 23.55
CA PHE A 22 -16.34 -16.49 23.66
C PHE A 22 -16.08 -17.89 24.25
N PRO A 23 -15.23 -18.72 23.63
CA PRO A 23 -14.94 -20.07 24.11
C PRO A 23 -14.02 -20.01 25.33
N VAL A 24 -14.61 -20.04 26.54
CA VAL A 24 -13.87 -19.83 27.80
C VAL A 24 -12.84 -20.92 28.09
N GLU A 25 -12.97 -22.09 27.49
CA GLU A 25 -12.06 -23.22 27.60
C GLU A 25 -10.64 -22.87 27.16
N ILE A 26 -10.47 -21.95 26.19
CA ILE A 26 -9.18 -21.54 25.68
C ILE A 26 -8.40 -20.65 26.64
N LEU A 27 -9.04 -20.13 27.69
CA LEU A 27 -8.40 -19.25 28.70
C LEU A 27 -7.31 -19.95 29.53
N ASN A 28 -7.24 -21.28 29.45
CA ASN A 28 -6.20 -22.09 30.08
C ASN A 28 -4.98 -22.34 29.19
N LEU A 29 -4.97 -21.82 27.97
CA LEU A 29 -3.88 -21.95 26.99
C LEU A 29 -2.77 -20.91 27.26
N ASN A 30 -2.01 -21.12 28.32
CA ASN A 30 -1.05 -20.12 28.83
C ASN A 30 0.10 -19.77 27.84
N ASN A 31 0.35 -20.64 26.84
CA ASN A 31 1.38 -20.42 25.81
C ASN A 31 0.85 -19.78 24.54
N LEU A 32 -0.47 -19.47 24.49
CA LEU A 32 -1.10 -18.93 23.30
C LEU A 32 -0.56 -17.53 22.97
N ARG A 33 0.00 -17.38 21.75
CA ARG A 33 0.54 -16.13 21.24
C ARG A 33 -0.34 -15.53 20.13
N LYS A 34 -1.03 -16.38 19.35
CA LYS A 34 -1.91 -15.93 18.27
C LYS A 34 -3.27 -16.60 18.40
N LEU A 35 -4.31 -15.78 18.44
CA LEU A 35 -5.70 -16.21 18.50
C LEU A 35 -6.49 -15.52 17.40
N ASN A 36 -7.13 -16.32 16.55
CA ASN A 36 -8.08 -15.88 15.55
C ASN A 36 -9.49 -16.33 15.94
N LEU A 37 -10.37 -15.36 16.20
CA LEU A 37 -11.79 -15.53 16.48
C LEU A 37 -12.65 -14.77 15.47
N SER A 38 -12.09 -14.38 14.32
CA SER A 38 -12.80 -13.59 13.34
C SER A 38 -13.98 -14.33 12.70
N ASN A 39 -14.92 -13.59 12.12
CA ASN A 39 -16.08 -14.15 11.42
C ASN A 39 -16.94 -15.08 12.30
N ASN A 40 -17.23 -14.63 13.51
CA ASN A 40 -18.13 -15.29 14.45
C ASN A 40 -19.29 -14.36 14.84
N GLN A 41 -20.01 -14.70 15.91
CA GLN A 41 -21.16 -13.92 16.41
C GLN A 41 -20.93 -13.51 17.88
N ILE A 42 -19.66 -13.37 18.30
CA ILE A 42 -19.30 -13.10 19.70
C ILE A 42 -19.67 -11.65 20.03
N SER A 43 -20.49 -11.49 21.08
CA SER A 43 -20.95 -10.17 21.55
C SER A 43 -20.18 -9.65 22.75
N GLU A 44 -19.46 -10.49 23.47
CA GLU A 44 -18.75 -10.13 24.71
C GLU A 44 -17.46 -10.91 24.86
N ILE A 45 -16.41 -10.24 25.35
CA ILE A 45 -15.14 -10.85 25.76
C ILE A 45 -15.17 -11.00 27.28
N PRO A 46 -14.91 -12.20 27.85
CA PRO A 46 -14.93 -12.40 29.28
C PRO A 46 -13.81 -11.63 29.98
N LYS A 47 -14.04 -11.27 31.26
CA LYS A 47 -13.04 -10.54 32.05
C LYS A 47 -11.74 -11.33 32.22
N GLU A 48 -11.84 -12.66 32.16
CA GLU A 48 -10.73 -13.60 32.29
C GLU A 48 -9.79 -13.64 31.07
N ILE A 49 -10.07 -12.94 29.99
CA ILE A 49 -9.21 -12.87 28.80
C ILE A 49 -7.77 -12.48 29.18
N SER A 50 -7.61 -11.67 30.22
CA SER A 50 -6.31 -11.26 30.75
C SER A 50 -5.43 -12.42 31.26
N LYS A 51 -5.97 -13.65 31.41
CA LYS A 51 -5.19 -14.86 31.70
C LYS A 51 -4.25 -15.24 30.56
N LEU A 52 -4.59 -14.89 29.31
CA LEU A 52 -3.77 -15.17 28.13
C LEU A 52 -2.53 -14.23 28.08
N LYS A 53 -1.67 -14.29 29.09
CA LYS A 53 -0.54 -13.38 29.29
C LYS A 53 0.49 -13.35 28.16
N MET A 54 0.56 -14.43 27.35
CA MET A 54 1.51 -14.54 26.25
C MET A 54 0.94 -14.08 24.90
N LEU A 55 -0.34 -13.63 24.87
CA LEU A 55 -1.02 -13.28 23.62
C LEU A 55 -0.38 -12.03 22.99
N GLU A 56 0.06 -12.18 21.74
CA GLU A 56 0.70 -11.14 20.96
C GLU A 56 -0.20 -10.67 19.81
N ASN A 57 -0.99 -11.56 19.21
CA ASN A 57 -1.87 -11.26 18.10
C ASN A 57 -3.29 -11.75 18.41
N LEU A 58 -4.25 -10.85 18.37
CA LEU A 58 -5.67 -11.17 18.51
C LEU A 58 -6.43 -10.62 17.32
N ASP A 59 -7.07 -11.52 16.58
CA ASP A 59 -8.08 -11.16 15.59
C ASP A 59 -9.47 -11.59 16.09
N ILE A 60 -10.35 -10.62 16.29
CA ILE A 60 -11.76 -10.79 16.65
C ILE A 60 -12.65 -9.92 15.77
N SER A 61 -12.19 -9.67 14.55
CA SER A 61 -12.94 -8.93 13.55
C SER A 61 -14.19 -9.67 13.07
N ASN A 62 -15.13 -8.96 12.48
CA ASN A 62 -16.40 -9.51 12.01
C ASN A 62 -17.14 -10.30 13.11
N ASN A 63 -17.42 -9.60 14.21
CA ASN A 63 -18.18 -10.12 15.35
C ASN A 63 -19.24 -9.08 15.79
N ASN A 64 -19.88 -9.29 16.95
CA ASN A 64 -20.95 -8.44 17.48
C ASN A 64 -20.52 -7.68 18.75
N LEU A 65 -19.22 -7.42 18.94
CA LEU A 65 -18.72 -6.73 20.14
C LEU A 65 -19.23 -5.30 20.19
N ASN A 66 -19.81 -4.90 21.30
CA ASN A 66 -20.26 -3.53 21.55
C ASN A 66 -19.33 -2.72 22.46
N SER A 67 -18.50 -3.39 23.24
CA SER A 67 -17.56 -2.73 24.16
C SER A 67 -16.37 -3.61 24.49
N LEU A 68 -15.30 -2.99 24.99
CA LEU A 68 -14.13 -3.65 25.56
C LEU A 68 -14.07 -3.33 27.06
N LYS A 69 -14.12 -4.36 27.92
CA LYS A 69 -14.00 -4.19 29.37
C LYS A 69 -12.56 -3.90 29.78
N ALA A 70 -12.36 -3.21 30.89
CA ALA A 70 -11.04 -2.81 31.39
C ALA A 70 -10.03 -3.98 31.50
N ASN A 71 -10.50 -5.16 31.90
CA ASN A 71 -9.67 -6.36 32.01
C ASN A 71 -9.05 -6.84 30.69
N PHE A 72 -9.66 -6.50 29.53
CA PHE A 72 -9.10 -6.78 28.21
C PHE A 72 -7.69 -6.21 28.06
N PHE A 73 -7.47 -5.03 28.60
CA PHE A 73 -6.20 -4.31 28.50
C PHE A 73 -5.09 -4.89 29.39
N GLY A 74 -5.37 -5.96 30.14
CA GLY A 74 -4.37 -6.80 30.80
C GLY A 74 -3.56 -7.67 29.83
N LEU A 75 -3.89 -7.67 28.55
CA LEU A 75 -3.14 -8.34 27.48
C LEU A 75 -1.90 -7.51 27.05
N THR A 76 -1.04 -7.19 28.00
CA THR A 76 0.06 -6.22 27.82
C THR A 76 1.15 -6.62 26.81
N ARG A 77 1.12 -7.85 26.30
CA ARG A 77 2.02 -8.33 25.24
C ARG A 77 1.45 -8.17 23.83
N LEU A 78 0.20 -7.71 23.68
CA LEU A 78 -0.40 -7.53 22.37
C LEU A 78 0.45 -6.59 21.49
N LYS A 79 0.71 -7.06 20.27
CA LYS A 79 1.38 -6.34 19.18
C LYS A 79 0.41 -6.01 18.05
N VAL A 80 -0.54 -6.91 17.78
CA VAL A 80 -1.55 -6.76 16.73
C VAL A 80 -2.92 -7.03 17.33
N LEU A 81 -3.84 -6.07 17.16
CA LEU A 81 -5.24 -6.17 17.57
C LEU A 81 -6.14 -5.80 16.39
N ASN A 82 -6.92 -6.77 15.93
CA ASN A 82 -7.93 -6.56 14.90
C ASN A 82 -9.34 -6.68 15.48
N LEU A 83 -10.06 -5.56 15.49
CA LEU A 83 -11.44 -5.39 15.96
C LEU A 83 -12.34 -4.85 14.85
N ASN A 84 -11.91 -4.89 13.58
CA ASN A 84 -12.70 -4.40 12.46
C ASN A 84 -14.07 -5.05 12.40
N ASN A 85 -15.06 -4.32 11.89
CA ASN A 85 -16.40 -4.85 11.66
C ASN A 85 -17.04 -5.40 12.95
N ASN A 86 -17.15 -4.55 13.96
CA ASN A 86 -17.85 -4.79 15.21
C ASN A 86 -18.85 -3.64 15.48
N GLN A 87 -19.32 -3.51 16.69
CA GLN A 87 -20.28 -2.47 17.11
C GLN A 87 -19.73 -1.63 18.28
N ILE A 88 -18.40 -1.55 18.43
CA ILE A 88 -17.71 -0.91 19.55
C ILE A 88 -17.98 0.59 19.48
N THR A 89 -18.47 1.17 20.61
CA THR A 89 -18.84 2.59 20.68
C THR A 89 -17.72 3.48 21.19
N LYS A 90 -16.77 2.94 21.96
CA LYS A 90 -15.63 3.67 22.50
C LYS A 90 -14.42 2.79 22.73
N LEU A 91 -13.25 3.39 22.58
CA LEU A 91 -11.97 2.81 23.02
C LEU A 91 -11.66 3.35 24.42
N PRO A 92 -11.62 2.51 25.48
CA PRO A 92 -11.40 2.98 26.83
C PRO A 92 -9.99 3.53 27.04
N LYS A 93 -9.82 4.43 28.04
CA LYS A 93 -8.52 5.00 28.42
C LYS A 93 -7.46 3.94 28.76
N GLN A 94 -7.87 2.79 29.26
CA GLN A 94 -6.99 1.65 29.58
C GLN A 94 -6.21 1.10 28.38
N VAL A 95 -6.50 1.55 27.16
CA VAL A 95 -5.68 1.24 25.98
C VAL A 95 -4.22 1.59 26.19
N GLU A 96 -3.91 2.55 27.06
CA GLU A 96 -2.56 2.94 27.47
C GLU A 96 -1.70 1.78 28.00
N TYR A 97 -2.31 0.74 28.56
CA TYR A 97 -1.57 -0.44 29.06
C TYR A 97 -1.05 -1.35 27.93
N LEU A 98 -1.53 -1.17 26.72
CA LEU A 98 -1.06 -1.93 25.54
C LEU A 98 0.20 -1.29 24.92
N THR A 99 1.24 -1.03 25.72
CA THR A 99 2.46 -0.31 25.30
C THR A 99 3.23 -1.01 24.17
N LYS A 100 3.03 -2.32 23.97
CA LYS A 100 3.64 -3.10 22.88
C LYS A 100 2.80 -3.14 21.61
N LEU A 101 1.62 -2.51 21.60
CA LEU A 101 0.74 -2.52 20.45
C LEU A 101 1.37 -1.73 19.30
N ARG A 102 1.48 -2.40 18.14
CA ARG A 102 2.05 -1.86 16.91
C ARG A 102 0.98 -1.63 15.84
N LYS A 103 -0.02 -2.50 15.80
CA LYS A 103 -1.08 -2.45 14.79
C LYS A 103 -2.43 -2.53 15.48
N LEU A 104 -3.27 -1.53 15.24
CA LEU A 104 -4.64 -1.45 15.73
C LEU A 104 -5.60 -1.22 14.57
N PHE A 105 -6.46 -2.20 14.32
CA PHE A 105 -7.50 -2.14 13.31
C PHE A 105 -8.87 -2.15 13.99
N ILE A 106 -9.58 -1.00 13.93
CA ILE A 106 -10.90 -0.78 14.54
C ILE A 106 -11.87 -0.15 13.54
N ALA A 107 -11.65 -0.39 12.24
CA ALA A 107 -12.51 0.11 11.18
C ALA A 107 -13.92 -0.52 11.24
N ASN A 108 -14.90 0.22 10.71
CA ASN A 108 -16.30 -0.20 10.66
C ASN A 108 -16.82 -0.61 12.05
N ASN A 109 -16.78 0.37 12.95
CA ASN A 109 -17.33 0.34 14.31
C ASN A 109 -18.23 1.56 14.53
N ARG A 110 -18.57 1.85 15.79
CA ARG A 110 -19.41 2.99 16.21
C ARG A 110 -18.65 3.97 17.12
N ILE A 111 -17.34 4.11 16.91
CA ILE A 111 -16.47 4.96 17.72
C ILE A 111 -16.61 6.40 17.26
N GLU A 112 -16.97 7.30 18.18
CA GLU A 112 -17.11 8.74 17.93
C GLU A 112 -15.84 9.54 18.23
N SER A 113 -14.98 9.03 19.12
CA SER A 113 -13.72 9.69 19.52
C SER A 113 -12.67 8.69 19.97
N LEU A 114 -11.41 9.10 19.94
CA LEU A 114 -10.28 8.33 20.46
C LEU A 114 -9.80 8.92 21.78
N PRO A 115 -9.43 8.06 22.77
CA PRO A 115 -8.93 8.56 24.05
C PRO A 115 -7.50 9.11 23.89
N PRO A 116 -7.14 10.22 24.57
CA PRO A 116 -5.78 10.77 24.55
C PRO A 116 -4.69 9.75 24.96
N GLN A 117 -5.03 8.80 25.80
CA GLN A 117 -4.14 7.75 26.27
C GLN A 117 -3.67 6.79 25.16
N LEU A 118 -4.28 6.84 23.97
CA LEU A 118 -3.82 6.07 22.81
C LEU A 118 -2.39 6.46 22.40
N SER A 119 -1.96 7.69 22.70
CA SER A 119 -0.59 8.16 22.46
C SER A 119 0.49 7.39 23.22
N ASN A 120 0.14 6.68 24.29
CA ASN A 120 1.05 5.82 25.05
C ASN A 120 1.34 4.48 24.33
N CYS A 121 0.58 4.15 23.28
CA CYS A 121 0.85 2.99 22.45
C CYS A 121 1.91 3.33 21.40
N SER A 122 2.77 2.36 21.08
CA SER A 122 3.80 2.53 20.05
C SER A 122 3.28 2.10 18.67
N LEU A 123 2.12 2.65 18.25
CA LEU A 123 1.45 2.27 17.02
C LEU A 123 2.29 2.62 15.78
N ILE A 124 2.35 1.66 14.85
CA ILE A 124 2.93 1.80 13.51
C ILE A 124 1.82 1.88 12.46
N GLU A 125 0.75 1.11 12.66
CA GLU A 125 -0.41 1.08 11.77
C GLU A 125 -1.69 1.26 12.57
N LEU A 126 -2.56 2.19 12.12
CA LEU A 126 -3.85 2.47 12.73
C LEU A 126 -4.94 2.61 11.66
N ASN A 127 -5.98 1.79 11.76
CA ASN A 127 -7.15 1.90 10.92
C ASN A 127 -8.39 2.22 11.76
N ILE A 128 -8.93 3.43 11.57
CA ILE A 128 -10.17 3.92 12.20
C ILE A 128 -11.27 4.25 11.19
N SER A 129 -11.09 3.83 9.94
CA SER A 129 -12.03 4.06 8.84
C SER A 129 -13.47 3.63 9.19
N LYS A 130 -14.47 4.25 8.57
CA LYS A 130 -15.88 3.88 8.75
C LYS A 130 -16.34 3.88 10.21
N ASN A 131 -15.93 4.88 10.97
CA ASN A 131 -16.44 5.19 12.29
C ASN A 131 -17.15 6.57 12.26
N PRO A 132 -18.11 6.86 13.16
CA PRO A 132 -18.79 8.15 13.21
C PRO A 132 -17.93 9.22 13.92
N ILE A 133 -16.67 9.35 13.49
CA ILE A 133 -15.75 10.40 13.98
C ILE A 133 -15.95 11.64 13.14
N HIS A 134 -16.36 12.76 13.76
CA HIS A 134 -16.70 14.01 13.07
C HIS A 134 -15.62 15.10 13.21
N GLU A 135 -14.76 14.99 14.20
CA GLU A 135 -13.61 15.89 14.40
C GLU A 135 -12.33 15.09 14.29
N PHE A 136 -11.28 15.69 13.71
CA PHE A 136 -9.97 15.02 13.62
C PHE A 136 -9.46 14.74 15.04
N PRO A 137 -9.14 13.48 15.38
CA PRO A 137 -8.67 13.16 16.72
C PRO A 137 -7.24 13.67 16.93
N GLU A 138 -7.05 14.73 17.72
CA GLU A 138 -5.74 15.36 17.98
C GLU A 138 -4.70 14.37 18.54
N VAL A 139 -5.15 13.31 19.23
CA VAL A 139 -4.25 12.26 19.72
C VAL A 139 -3.43 11.60 18.60
N LEU A 140 -3.91 11.64 17.36
CA LEU A 140 -3.19 11.08 16.21
C LEU A 140 -1.87 11.80 15.96
N LEU A 141 -1.81 13.12 16.19
CA LEU A 141 -0.59 13.93 16.06
C LEU A 141 0.50 13.49 17.05
N ASN A 142 0.11 12.90 18.18
CA ASN A 142 1.00 12.44 19.22
C ASN A 142 1.49 10.98 19.03
N LEU A 143 1.07 10.30 17.96
CA LEU A 143 1.48 8.92 17.66
C LEU A 143 2.85 8.91 16.96
N LYS A 144 3.91 9.10 17.70
CA LYS A 144 5.28 9.32 17.20
C LYS A 144 5.85 8.25 16.27
N TYR A 145 5.35 7.01 16.34
CA TYR A 145 5.84 5.89 15.53
C TYR A 145 4.90 5.52 14.37
N LEU A 146 3.80 6.29 14.19
CA LEU A 146 2.78 5.95 13.20
C LEU A 146 3.30 6.16 11.78
N LYS A 147 3.22 5.09 10.98
CA LYS A 147 3.62 5.07 9.57
C LYS A 147 2.41 5.02 8.63
N LYS A 148 1.37 4.26 9.00
CA LYS A 148 0.19 4.08 8.15
C LYS A 148 -1.09 4.41 8.90
N LEU A 149 -1.92 5.29 8.31
CA LEU A 149 -3.16 5.78 8.90
C LEU A 149 -4.31 5.67 7.90
N TRP A 150 -5.36 4.92 8.26
CA TRP A 150 -6.58 4.80 7.46
C TRP A 150 -7.74 5.55 8.12
N LEU A 151 -8.25 6.56 7.42
CA LEU A 151 -9.34 7.47 7.81
C LEU A 151 -10.53 7.41 6.84
N GLY A 152 -10.58 6.41 5.96
CA GLY A 152 -11.58 6.33 4.91
C GLY A 152 -13.02 6.30 5.47
N ASN A 153 -13.93 7.04 4.84
CA ASN A 153 -15.34 7.15 5.27
C ASN A 153 -15.53 7.68 6.71
N LEU A 154 -14.65 8.53 7.21
CA LEU A 154 -14.93 9.41 8.33
C LEU A 154 -15.64 10.67 7.81
N HIS A 155 -16.47 11.30 8.64
CA HIS A 155 -17.18 12.55 8.31
C HIS A 155 -16.54 13.73 9.04
N LEU A 156 -15.22 13.89 8.92
CA LEU A 156 -14.46 14.95 9.60
C LEU A 156 -14.88 16.33 9.09
N LYS A 157 -15.15 17.26 9.99
CA LYS A 157 -15.42 18.65 9.64
C LYS A 157 -14.16 19.38 9.18
N ASN A 158 -13.02 19.11 9.85
CA ASN A 158 -11.73 19.72 9.57
C ASN A 158 -10.66 18.63 9.41
N PHE A 159 -9.71 18.86 8.52
CA PHE A 159 -8.59 17.99 8.32
C PHE A 159 -7.28 18.80 8.45
N PRO A 160 -6.52 18.64 9.55
CA PRO A 160 -5.38 19.49 9.87
C PRO A 160 -4.11 19.07 9.11
N TYR A 161 -4.15 19.17 7.79
CA TYR A 161 -3.06 18.71 6.92
C TYR A 161 -1.70 19.36 7.22
N GLU A 162 -1.68 20.66 7.58
CA GLU A 162 -0.43 21.34 7.93
C GLU A 162 0.18 20.81 9.23
N GLN A 163 -0.65 20.54 10.24
CA GLN A 163 -0.21 19.93 11.49
C GLN A 163 0.30 18.51 11.26
N ILE A 164 -0.43 17.70 10.47
CA ILE A 164 -0.01 16.35 10.11
C ILE A 164 1.38 16.37 9.46
N LEU A 165 1.62 17.27 8.52
CA LEU A 165 2.90 17.40 7.83
C LEU A 165 4.04 17.91 8.73
N ASN A 166 3.72 18.64 9.80
CA ASN A 166 4.72 19.24 10.69
C ASN A 166 5.01 18.37 11.92
N GLU A 167 4.06 17.56 12.38
CA GLU A 167 4.12 16.87 13.66
C GLU A 167 4.21 15.35 13.55
N MET A 168 3.87 14.77 12.36
CA MET A 168 3.88 13.32 12.16
C MET A 168 5.05 12.88 11.25
N ASP A 169 6.28 13.06 11.72
CA ASP A 169 7.51 12.86 10.95
C ASP A 169 7.70 11.42 10.40
N ASN A 170 7.17 10.41 11.08
CA ASN A 170 7.29 9.02 10.69
C ASN A 170 6.15 8.53 9.78
N LEU A 171 5.16 9.40 9.47
CA LEU A 171 4.01 8.99 8.70
C LEU A 171 4.38 8.82 7.22
N GLU A 172 4.12 7.64 6.67
CA GLU A 172 4.41 7.27 5.28
C GLU A 172 3.16 7.27 4.41
N SER A 173 1.99 7.01 5.01
CA SER A 173 0.74 6.83 4.26
C SER A 173 -0.50 7.27 5.03
N ILE A 174 -1.36 8.05 4.36
CA ILE A 174 -2.71 8.41 4.84
C ILE A 174 -3.73 8.00 3.77
N TYR A 175 -4.73 7.25 4.19
CA TYR A 175 -5.85 6.82 3.34
C TYR A 175 -7.15 7.45 3.85
N CYS A 176 -7.60 8.55 3.23
CA CYS A 176 -8.76 9.34 3.68
C CYS A 176 -9.74 9.71 2.55
N PHE A 177 -9.81 8.90 1.53
CA PHE A 177 -10.32 9.29 0.22
C PHE A 177 -11.82 9.65 0.14
N SER A 178 -12.69 9.18 0.99
CA SER A 178 -14.12 9.56 0.92
C SER A 178 -14.44 10.88 1.63
N TYR A 179 -13.65 11.25 2.63
CA TYR A 179 -13.76 12.52 3.31
C TYR A 179 -13.52 13.71 2.38
N LEU A 180 -12.45 13.62 1.57
CA LEU A 180 -12.05 14.71 0.68
C LEU A 180 -13.06 15.01 -0.44
N LYS A 181 -13.97 14.08 -0.73
CA LYS A 181 -15.03 14.28 -1.72
C LYS A 181 -16.21 15.13 -1.23
N SER A 182 -16.47 15.13 0.07
CA SER A 182 -17.68 15.72 0.65
C SER A 182 -17.43 17.09 1.30
N ASN A 183 -16.19 17.54 1.41
CA ASN A 183 -15.86 18.76 2.13
C ASN A 183 -15.59 19.92 1.18
N SER A 184 -16.59 20.84 1.05
CA SER A 184 -16.49 22.06 0.25
C SER A 184 -15.63 23.17 0.90
N ASN A 185 -15.22 23.01 2.17
CA ASN A 185 -14.45 24.00 2.91
C ASN A 185 -12.93 23.77 2.86
N LEU A 186 -12.45 22.81 2.06
CA LEU A 186 -11.02 22.69 1.79
C LEU A 186 -10.56 23.88 0.96
N ASP A 187 -9.42 24.47 1.33
CA ASP A 187 -8.75 25.47 0.50
C ASP A 187 -8.63 24.98 -0.94
N SER A 188 -8.78 25.90 -1.91
CA SER A 188 -8.80 25.58 -3.34
C SER A 188 -7.58 24.74 -3.77
N GLU A 189 -6.44 24.91 -3.12
CA GLU A 189 -5.22 24.13 -3.34
C GLU A 189 -5.34 22.66 -2.97
N TYR A 190 -6.25 22.31 -2.05
CA TYR A 190 -6.45 20.93 -1.57
C TYR A 190 -7.71 20.29 -2.12
N GLN A 191 -8.59 21.04 -2.80
CA GLN A 191 -9.83 20.50 -3.39
C GLN A 191 -9.55 19.38 -4.39
N TYR A 192 -8.42 19.42 -5.11
CA TYR A 192 -8.07 18.35 -6.04
C TYR A 192 -7.82 17.00 -5.34
N LEU A 193 -7.41 16.99 -4.05
CA LEU A 193 -7.23 15.77 -3.27
C LEU A 193 -8.54 14.99 -3.10
N SER A 194 -9.69 15.68 -3.25
CA SER A 194 -11.00 15.02 -3.22
C SER A 194 -11.18 13.95 -4.32
N LYS A 195 -10.40 14.02 -5.39
CA LYS A 195 -10.40 13.06 -6.50
C LYS A 195 -9.48 11.86 -6.24
N TYR A 196 -8.66 11.92 -5.21
CA TYR A 196 -7.65 10.91 -4.91
C TYR A 196 -8.27 9.69 -4.24
N LYS A 197 -7.95 8.49 -4.75
CA LYS A 197 -8.41 7.20 -4.24
C LYS A 197 -7.24 6.39 -3.68
N GLY A 198 -6.42 6.96 -2.82
CA GLY A 198 -5.25 6.24 -2.31
C GLY A 198 -4.52 6.98 -1.20
N ASN A 199 -3.22 6.83 -1.16
CA ASN A 199 -2.37 7.53 -0.21
C ASN A 199 -2.24 9.01 -0.60
N VAL A 200 -2.79 9.91 0.23
CA VAL A 200 -2.74 11.37 0.00
C VAL A 200 -1.52 12.03 0.64
N TYR A 201 -0.77 11.34 1.48
CA TYR A 201 0.32 11.93 2.26
C TYR A 201 1.44 12.47 1.37
N HIS A 202 1.81 11.73 0.34
CA HIS A 202 2.83 12.15 -0.61
C HIS A 202 2.47 13.48 -1.32
N HIS A 203 1.20 13.65 -1.69
CA HIS A 203 0.73 14.90 -2.28
C HIS A 203 0.78 16.08 -1.30
N LEU A 204 0.43 15.85 -0.04
CA LEU A 204 0.54 16.88 1.00
C LEU A 204 2.00 17.33 1.18
N ILE A 205 2.96 16.42 1.16
CA ILE A 205 4.40 16.74 1.20
C ILE A 205 4.82 17.59 0.00
N LEU A 206 4.37 17.23 -1.22
CA LEU A 206 4.69 18.00 -2.42
C LEU A 206 4.17 19.44 -2.35
N MET A 207 2.97 19.65 -1.78
CA MET A 207 2.38 20.97 -1.58
C MET A 207 3.16 21.79 -0.55
N LYS A 208 3.53 21.18 0.60
CA LYS A 208 4.38 21.81 1.60
C LYS A 208 5.70 22.31 0.98
N ASN A 209 6.36 21.50 0.18
CA ASN A 209 7.62 21.83 -0.48
C ASN A 209 7.46 22.97 -1.51
N LYS A 210 6.28 23.10 -2.14
CA LYS A 210 5.95 24.26 -3.00
C LYS A 210 5.80 25.56 -2.19
N LYS A 211 5.05 25.52 -1.07
CA LYS A 211 4.86 26.69 -0.20
C LYS A 211 6.17 27.19 0.41
N THR A 212 7.04 26.31 0.89
CA THR A 212 8.33 26.69 1.47
C THR A 212 9.29 27.31 0.45
N LYS A 213 9.16 26.99 -0.84
CA LYS A 213 9.92 27.62 -1.92
C LYS A 213 9.40 29.01 -2.30
N SER A 214 8.13 29.31 -2.07
CA SER A 214 7.53 30.64 -2.36
C SER A 214 7.88 31.72 -1.33
N VAL A 215 8.37 31.36 -0.15
CA VAL A 215 8.73 32.31 0.93
C VAL A 215 10.20 32.76 0.89
N LYS A 216 11.05 32.12 0.08
CA LYS A 216 12.41 32.60 -0.18
C LYS A 216 12.49 33.25 -1.56
N SER A 217 12.45 34.58 -1.55
CA SER A 217 12.43 35.50 -2.66
C SER A 217 13.52 35.29 -3.74
N ILE A 218 13.06 35.31 -4.98
CA ILE A 218 13.58 36.11 -6.13
C ILE A 218 14.97 35.75 -6.66
N THR A 219 14.99 34.91 -7.66
CA THR A 219 15.57 35.17 -8.98
C THR A 219 15.03 34.13 -9.99
N PRO A 220 14.76 34.50 -11.25
CA PRO A 220 14.14 33.57 -12.19
C PRO A 220 15.22 32.63 -12.74
N MET A 221 15.30 31.43 -12.20
CA MET A 221 16.01 30.32 -12.83
C MET A 221 15.03 29.18 -13.10
N GLN A 222 14.85 28.97 -14.38
CA GLN A 222 14.45 27.76 -15.08
C GLN A 222 13.53 26.79 -14.31
N LYS A 223 12.31 26.62 -14.84
CA LYS A 223 11.42 25.48 -14.58
C LYS A 223 12.20 24.16 -14.75
N GLN A 224 12.76 23.63 -13.67
CA GLN A 224 13.05 22.22 -13.60
C GLN A 224 11.73 21.50 -13.27
N SER A 225 11.19 20.81 -14.26
CA SER A 225 10.14 19.82 -14.09
C SER A 225 10.56 18.85 -12.99
N ILE A 226 9.69 18.65 -11.98
CA ILE A 226 9.83 17.53 -11.04
C ILE A 226 9.69 16.28 -11.92
N ASN A 227 10.81 15.59 -12.19
CA ASN A 227 10.83 14.33 -12.90
C ASN A 227 10.02 13.33 -12.06
N LYS A 228 8.79 13.07 -12.48
CA LYS A 228 8.12 11.82 -12.11
C LYS A 228 8.96 10.71 -12.73
N ASN A 229 9.35 9.71 -11.96
CA ASN A 229 9.99 8.52 -12.48
C ASN A 229 9.06 7.92 -13.53
N LYS A 230 9.45 7.96 -14.80
CA LYS A 230 8.66 7.37 -15.87
C LYS A 230 9.13 5.95 -16.11
N ILE A 231 8.17 5.03 -16.22
CA ILE A 231 8.39 3.66 -16.64
C ILE A 231 7.93 3.56 -18.09
N PHE A 232 8.85 3.30 -18.99
CA PHE A 232 8.54 3.06 -20.40
C PHE A 232 8.34 1.55 -20.63
N ILE A 233 7.31 1.17 -21.37
CA ILE A 233 7.07 -0.22 -21.77
C ILE A 233 7.17 -0.32 -23.28
N SER A 234 8.17 -1.07 -23.76
CA SER A 234 8.34 -1.41 -25.17
C SER A 234 7.88 -2.84 -25.40
N TYR A 235 7.04 -3.05 -26.40
CA TYR A 235 6.48 -4.35 -26.74
C TYR A 235 6.10 -4.42 -28.22
N SER A 236 6.03 -5.63 -28.78
CA SER A 236 5.41 -5.84 -30.10
C SER A 236 3.88 -5.87 -29.98
N HIS A 237 3.15 -5.29 -30.91
CA HIS A 237 1.68 -5.31 -30.92
C HIS A 237 1.08 -6.73 -30.87
N GLU A 238 1.80 -7.73 -31.37
CA GLU A 238 1.43 -9.14 -31.26
C GLU A 238 1.50 -9.67 -29.81
N ASP A 239 2.26 -8.98 -28.95
CA ASP A 239 2.44 -9.32 -27.53
C ASP A 239 1.53 -8.53 -26.58
N LYS A 240 0.48 -7.88 -27.10
CA LYS A 240 -0.48 -7.03 -26.34
C LYS A 240 -1.11 -7.73 -25.14
N LYS A 241 -1.20 -9.04 -25.15
CA LYS A 241 -1.62 -9.86 -24.00
C LYS A 241 -0.70 -9.63 -22.81
N TRP A 242 0.60 -9.65 -23.02
CA TRP A 242 1.60 -9.49 -21.96
C TRP A 242 1.68 -8.04 -21.46
N LEU A 243 1.50 -7.05 -22.36
CA LEU A 243 1.37 -5.66 -21.94
C LEU A 243 0.24 -5.51 -20.91
N LYS A 244 -0.94 -6.10 -21.15
CA LYS A 244 -2.07 -6.03 -20.22
C LYS A 244 -1.77 -6.65 -18.86
N GLU A 245 -1.08 -7.79 -18.83
CA GLU A 245 -0.68 -8.43 -17.56
C GLU A 245 0.36 -7.59 -16.80
N VAL A 246 1.35 -7.03 -17.48
CA VAL A 246 2.32 -6.09 -16.88
C VAL A 246 1.62 -4.86 -16.33
N GLN A 247 0.75 -4.20 -17.13
CA GLN A 247 -0.02 -3.02 -16.69
C GLN A 247 -0.88 -3.33 -15.46
N LYS A 248 -1.48 -4.53 -15.40
CA LYS A 248 -2.29 -4.98 -14.26
C LYS A 248 -1.46 -5.07 -12.97
N HIS A 249 -0.24 -5.62 -13.05
CA HIS A 249 0.68 -5.72 -11.91
C HIS A 249 1.24 -4.35 -11.52
N LEU A 250 1.64 -3.52 -12.47
CA LEU A 250 2.06 -2.14 -12.22
C LEU A 250 0.95 -1.30 -11.59
N LYS A 251 -0.31 -1.59 -11.93
CA LYS A 251 -1.45 -0.95 -11.29
C LYS A 251 -1.56 -1.31 -9.81
N THR A 252 -1.18 -2.52 -9.39
CA THR A 252 -1.12 -2.86 -7.96
C THR A 252 -0.03 -2.07 -7.23
N LEU A 253 1.14 -1.93 -7.86
CA LEU A 253 2.21 -1.07 -7.34
C LEU A 253 1.77 0.41 -7.23
N SER A 254 0.96 0.89 -8.18
CA SER A 254 0.41 2.25 -8.15
C SER A 254 -0.62 2.49 -7.02
N PHE A 255 -1.11 1.45 -6.33
CA PHE A 255 -1.90 1.61 -5.11
C PHE A 255 -1.05 1.96 -3.89
N ASP A 256 0.21 1.53 -3.89
CA ASP A 256 1.16 1.76 -2.80
C ASP A 256 2.10 2.94 -3.10
N ARG A 257 2.31 3.27 -4.38
CA ARG A 257 3.20 4.33 -4.86
C ARG A 257 2.57 5.13 -5.99
N ASN A 258 2.61 6.47 -5.89
CA ASN A 258 2.09 7.39 -6.92
C ASN A 258 3.19 8.29 -7.52
N ASP A 259 4.45 7.92 -7.32
CA ASP A 259 5.62 8.69 -7.72
C ASP A 259 6.17 8.27 -9.10
N PHE A 260 5.46 7.40 -9.81
CA PHE A 260 5.82 7.00 -11.17
C PHE A 260 4.64 7.14 -12.15
N GLU A 261 4.97 7.24 -13.42
CA GLU A 261 4.03 7.22 -14.53
C GLU A 261 4.43 6.13 -15.51
N VAL A 262 3.49 5.24 -15.85
CA VAL A 262 3.70 4.20 -16.87
C VAL A 262 3.35 4.79 -18.23
N TRP A 263 4.25 4.66 -19.19
CA TRP A 263 4.05 5.06 -20.57
C TRP A 263 4.24 3.85 -21.51
N ASP A 264 3.32 3.69 -22.44
CA ASP A 264 3.36 2.77 -23.56
C ASP A 264 2.66 3.42 -24.76
N ASP A 265 2.80 2.87 -25.97
CA ASP A 265 2.29 3.44 -27.22
C ASP A 265 0.77 3.61 -27.27
N THR A 266 0.02 2.94 -26.41
CA THR A 266 -1.46 3.12 -26.32
C THR A 266 -1.85 4.51 -25.82
N LYS A 267 -0.88 5.30 -25.32
CA LYS A 267 -1.10 6.69 -24.87
C LYS A 267 -0.99 7.73 -25.96
N ILE A 268 -0.51 7.36 -27.13
CA ILE A 268 -0.41 8.24 -28.30
C ILE A 268 -1.83 8.48 -28.85
N LYS A 269 -2.19 9.75 -29.03
CA LYS A 269 -3.50 10.14 -29.53
C LYS A 269 -3.48 10.32 -31.04
N SER A 270 -4.64 10.19 -31.67
CA SER A 270 -4.78 10.50 -33.11
C SER A 270 -4.40 11.95 -33.40
N GLY A 271 -3.42 12.17 -34.26
CA GLY A 271 -2.90 13.49 -34.62
C GLY A 271 -1.59 13.85 -33.94
N ASP A 272 -1.14 13.11 -32.91
CA ASP A 272 0.17 13.30 -32.30
C ASP A 272 1.30 12.83 -33.24
N ASN A 273 2.45 13.48 -33.18
CA ASN A 273 3.67 12.99 -33.81
C ASN A 273 4.24 11.85 -32.99
N TRP A 274 3.86 10.63 -33.34
CA TRP A 274 4.21 9.44 -32.56
C TRP A 274 5.73 9.28 -32.30
N LYS A 275 6.57 9.69 -33.25
CA LYS A 275 8.03 9.61 -33.10
C LYS A 275 8.53 10.53 -32.00
N GLU A 276 8.03 11.76 -31.98
CA GLU A 276 8.35 12.76 -30.98
C GLU A 276 7.83 12.37 -29.58
N GLU A 277 6.63 11.79 -29.51
CA GLU A 277 6.04 11.29 -28.28
C GLU A 277 6.85 10.12 -27.69
N VAL A 278 7.28 9.15 -28.52
CA VAL A 278 8.13 8.04 -28.10
C VAL A 278 9.50 8.55 -27.62
N GLU A 279 10.17 9.41 -28.39
CA GLU A 279 11.47 9.97 -28.01
C GLU A 279 11.39 10.77 -26.69
N THR A 280 10.32 11.55 -26.52
CA THR A 280 10.07 12.31 -25.28
C THR A 280 9.83 11.39 -24.10
N ALA A 281 9.00 10.36 -24.25
CA ALA A 281 8.74 9.38 -23.20
C ALA A 281 10.00 8.62 -22.80
N LEU A 282 10.78 8.15 -23.77
CA LEU A 282 12.05 7.45 -23.57
C LEU A 282 13.07 8.31 -22.83
N SER A 283 13.21 9.58 -23.26
CA SER A 283 14.19 10.51 -22.67
C SER A 283 13.88 10.88 -21.23
N ALA A 284 12.62 10.76 -20.81
CA ALA A 284 12.10 11.06 -19.48
C ALA A 284 11.97 9.83 -18.58
N SER A 285 12.31 8.62 -19.07
CA SER A 285 12.11 7.37 -18.34
C SER A 285 13.32 7.01 -17.50
N SER A 286 13.08 6.64 -16.23
CA SER A 286 14.10 6.09 -15.32
C SER A 286 14.19 4.56 -15.44
N ILE A 287 13.08 3.91 -15.82
CA ILE A 287 13.00 2.46 -16.00
C ILE A 287 12.37 2.17 -17.36
N ALA A 288 12.87 1.16 -18.06
CA ALA A 288 12.30 0.64 -19.29
C ALA A 288 12.08 -0.88 -19.20
N ILE A 289 10.83 -1.31 -19.33
CA ILE A 289 10.44 -2.71 -19.41
C ILE A 289 10.38 -3.11 -20.88
N LEU A 290 11.14 -4.13 -21.25
CA LEU A 290 11.14 -4.68 -22.62
C LEU A 290 10.43 -6.04 -22.60
N ILE A 291 9.27 -6.14 -23.24
CA ILE A 291 8.50 -7.39 -23.35
C ILE A 291 9.08 -8.21 -24.54
N ILE A 292 10.01 -9.10 -24.21
CA ILE A 292 10.84 -9.79 -25.20
C ILE A 292 10.17 -11.07 -25.70
N SER A 293 9.97 -11.13 -27.01
CA SER A 293 9.52 -12.28 -27.77
C SER A 293 10.26 -12.34 -29.11
N THR A 294 9.96 -13.34 -29.95
CA THR A 294 10.40 -13.33 -31.36
C THR A 294 9.82 -12.14 -32.12
N ASN A 295 8.56 -11.77 -31.85
CA ASN A 295 7.90 -10.63 -32.50
C ASN A 295 8.58 -9.30 -32.13
N PHE A 296 8.96 -9.14 -30.86
CA PHE A 296 9.71 -7.97 -30.40
C PHE A 296 11.04 -7.83 -31.14
N LEU A 297 11.82 -8.92 -31.23
CA LEU A 297 13.12 -8.89 -31.89
C LEU A 297 13.02 -8.76 -33.42
N ALA A 298 11.91 -9.15 -34.01
CA ALA A 298 11.65 -9.04 -35.45
C ALA A 298 11.00 -7.71 -35.86
N SER A 299 10.62 -6.85 -34.91
CA SER A 299 9.99 -5.57 -35.20
C SER A 299 11.02 -4.55 -35.68
N ASP A 300 11.00 -4.21 -36.96
CA ASP A 300 11.85 -3.15 -37.53
C ASP A 300 11.64 -1.81 -36.83
N PHE A 301 10.42 -1.53 -36.39
CA PHE A 301 10.06 -0.33 -35.67
C PHE A 301 10.82 -0.24 -34.34
N ILE A 302 10.76 -1.28 -33.51
CA ILE A 302 11.43 -1.35 -32.20
C ILE A 302 12.95 -1.28 -32.39
N GLN A 303 13.48 -2.02 -33.34
CA GLN A 303 14.93 -2.09 -33.58
C GLN A 303 15.50 -0.72 -34.05
N ASN A 304 14.74 0.04 -34.84
CA ASN A 304 15.23 1.27 -35.44
C ASN A 304 14.85 2.54 -34.66
N ASN A 305 13.76 2.51 -33.90
CA ASN A 305 13.20 3.75 -33.30
C ASN A 305 13.13 3.73 -31.77
N GLU A 306 12.96 2.58 -31.12
CA GLU A 306 12.84 2.52 -29.65
C GLU A 306 14.14 2.05 -28.99
N LEU A 307 14.74 1.00 -29.51
CA LEU A 307 15.90 0.38 -28.88
C LEU A 307 17.15 1.27 -28.86
N PRO A 308 17.55 1.96 -29.95
CA PRO A 308 18.75 2.79 -29.94
C PRO A 308 18.69 3.94 -28.93
N PRO A 309 17.60 4.75 -28.83
CA PRO A 309 17.51 5.80 -27.83
C PRO A 309 17.40 5.24 -26.39
N LEU A 310 16.82 4.06 -26.18
CA LEU A 310 16.79 3.39 -24.87
C LEU A 310 18.19 2.99 -24.42
N LEU A 311 18.96 2.33 -25.28
CA LEU A 311 20.34 1.92 -24.98
C LEU A 311 21.22 3.14 -24.70
N LYS A 312 21.05 4.22 -25.47
CA LYS A 312 21.73 5.49 -25.22
C LYS A 312 21.33 6.10 -23.86
N SER A 313 20.04 6.08 -23.52
CA SER A 313 19.56 6.58 -22.22
C SER A 313 20.08 5.75 -21.05
N ALA A 314 20.21 4.43 -21.22
CA ALA A 314 20.81 3.55 -20.22
C ALA A 314 22.28 3.91 -19.96
N GLN A 315 23.05 4.21 -21.02
CA GLN A 315 24.47 4.58 -20.91
C GLN A 315 24.69 6.00 -20.36
N GLU A 316 23.89 6.98 -20.82
CA GLU A 316 24.13 8.40 -20.51
C GLU A 316 23.39 8.89 -19.25
N LYS A 317 22.22 8.34 -18.97
CA LYS A 317 21.32 8.82 -17.91
C LYS A 317 21.07 7.80 -16.81
N GLY A 318 21.58 6.57 -16.96
CA GLY A 318 21.37 5.47 -16.01
C GLY A 318 19.97 4.86 -16.04
N THR A 319 19.21 5.01 -17.15
CA THR A 319 17.92 4.35 -17.32
C THR A 319 18.08 2.84 -17.15
N ARG A 320 17.35 2.25 -16.21
CA ARG A 320 17.41 0.82 -15.94
C ARG A 320 16.54 0.04 -16.92
N ILE A 321 17.15 -0.88 -17.64
CA ILE A 321 16.46 -1.75 -18.61
C ILE A 321 16.14 -3.09 -17.94
N LEU A 322 14.86 -3.47 -17.98
CA LEU A 322 14.31 -4.72 -17.41
C LEU A 322 13.73 -5.59 -18.53
N PRO A 323 14.52 -6.51 -19.12
CA PRO A 323 13.98 -7.45 -20.10
C PRO A 323 13.09 -8.50 -19.42
N LEU A 324 11.81 -8.57 -19.83
CA LEU A 324 10.84 -9.60 -19.43
C LEU A 324 10.66 -10.57 -20.60
N ILE A 325 11.12 -11.79 -20.46
CA ILE A 325 11.10 -12.80 -21.53
C ILE A 325 9.74 -13.49 -21.55
N VAL A 326 8.89 -13.12 -22.49
CA VAL A 326 7.52 -13.63 -22.59
C VAL A 326 7.38 -14.78 -23.60
N GLY A 327 8.22 -14.82 -24.63
CA GLY A 327 8.23 -15.86 -25.64
C GLY A 327 9.63 -16.35 -25.96
N TYR A 328 9.73 -17.53 -26.56
CA TYR A 328 11.00 -18.03 -27.06
C TYR A 328 11.58 -17.03 -28.08
N SER A 329 12.86 -16.73 -27.94
CA SER A 329 13.53 -15.76 -28.80
C SER A 329 15.05 -15.94 -28.80
N ARG A 330 15.73 -15.24 -29.71
CA ARG A 330 17.18 -15.18 -29.76
C ARG A 330 17.77 -14.11 -28.82
N PHE A 331 17.13 -13.80 -27.72
CA PHE A 331 17.54 -12.76 -26.76
C PHE A 331 19.02 -12.94 -26.34
N LEU A 332 19.42 -14.13 -25.92
CA LEU A 332 20.81 -14.43 -25.50
C LEU A 332 21.88 -14.23 -26.58
N LYS A 333 21.45 -14.18 -27.86
CA LYS A 333 22.36 -13.93 -28.99
C LYS A 333 22.34 -12.48 -29.48
N ASN A 334 21.49 -11.66 -28.89
CA ASN A 334 21.43 -10.22 -29.19
C ASN A 334 22.39 -9.49 -28.25
N GLU A 335 23.56 -9.10 -28.77
CA GLU A 335 24.64 -8.46 -27.97
C GLU A 335 24.18 -7.18 -27.28
N ASN A 336 23.27 -6.42 -27.90
CA ASN A 336 22.77 -5.16 -27.34
C ASN A 336 21.82 -5.37 -26.15
N LEU A 337 21.11 -6.49 -26.10
CA LEU A 337 20.11 -6.77 -25.07
C LEU A 337 20.59 -7.76 -24.02
N SER A 338 21.39 -8.75 -24.40
CA SER A 338 21.85 -9.81 -23.49
C SER A 338 22.82 -9.32 -22.40
N GLN A 339 23.33 -8.09 -22.53
CA GLN A 339 24.11 -7.43 -21.47
C GLN A 339 23.24 -7.03 -20.25
N PHE A 340 21.92 -6.94 -20.40
CA PHE A 340 21.01 -6.61 -19.30
C PHE A 340 20.48 -7.90 -18.65
N GLN A 341 20.44 -7.90 -17.32
CA GLN A 341 19.88 -9.01 -16.55
C GLN A 341 18.38 -9.10 -16.79
N ALA A 342 17.91 -10.21 -17.32
CA ALA A 342 16.48 -10.45 -17.50
C ALA A 342 15.76 -10.72 -16.16
N VAL A 343 14.49 -10.34 -16.07
CA VAL A 343 13.63 -10.55 -14.89
C VAL A 343 13.42 -12.04 -14.62
N ASN A 344 13.26 -12.83 -15.67
CA ASN A 344 13.13 -14.30 -15.62
C ASN A 344 14.19 -14.99 -16.47
N ASP A 345 14.30 -16.31 -16.33
CA ASP A 345 15.24 -17.11 -17.13
C ASP A 345 14.89 -17.01 -18.62
N PRO A 346 15.83 -16.58 -19.48
CA PRO A 346 15.61 -16.53 -20.93
C PRO A 346 15.30 -17.89 -21.58
N ASN A 347 15.66 -19.00 -20.94
CA ASN A 347 15.35 -20.34 -21.41
C ASN A 347 13.95 -20.82 -20.98
N GLU A 348 13.34 -20.14 -19.97
CA GLU A 348 11.99 -20.40 -19.49
C GLU A 348 11.09 -19.15 -19.66
N PRO A 349 10.67 -18.85 -20.91
CA PRO A 349 9.82 -17.70 -21.16
C PRO A 349 8.42 -17.86 -20.52
N LEU A 350 7.75 -16.75 -20.22
CA LEU A 350 6.43 -16.78 -19.57
C LEU A 350 5.41 -17.69 -20.25
N ILE A 351 5.48 -17.81 -21.59
CA ILE A 351 4.56 -18.68 -22.35
C ILE A 351 4.75 -20.17 -22.00
N ALA A 352 5.93 -20.58 -21.55
CA ALA A 352 6.25 -21.95 -21.13
C ALA A 352 5.91 -22.21 -19.64
N CYS A 353 5.70 -21.16 -18.86
CA CYS A 353 5.46 -21.26 -17.42
C CYS A 353 3.98 -21.55 -17.10
N THR A 354 3.74 -22.24 -15.98
CA THR A 354 2.38 -22.33 -15.41
C THR A 354 1.84 -20.96 -15.02
N SER A 355 0.52 -20.80 -14.94
CA SER A 355 -0.12 -19.54 -14.52
C SER A 355 0.42 -19.04 -13.17
N ALA A 356 0.63 -19.94 -12.20
CA ALA A 356 1.19 -19.58 -10.89
C ALA A 356 2.62 -19.03 -11.00
N MET A 357 3.45 -19.63 -11.86
CA MET A 357 4.82 -19.16 -12.09
C MET A 357 4.85 -17.83 -12.84
N GLN A 358 3.97 -17.64 -13.83
CA GLN A 358 3.79 -16.35 -14.51
C GLN A 358 3.50 -15.23 -13.51
N GLN A 359 2.53 -15.44 -12.61
CA GLN A 359 2.20 -14.47 -11.57
C GLN A 359 3.39 -14.16 -10.66
N LYS A 360 4.14 -15.18 -10.24
CA LYS A 360 5.33 -14.99 -9.39
C LYS A 360 6.41 -14.15 -10.09
N ILE A 361 6.63 -14.36 -11.39
CA ILE A 361 7.59 -13.57 -12.18
C ILE A 361 7.12 -12.13 -12.34
N LEU A 362 5.82 -11.90 -12.56
CA LEU A 362 5.27 -10.55 -12.69
C LEU A 362 5.27 -9.78 -11.35
N VAL A 363 5.11 -10.47 -10.22
CA VAL A 363 5.33 -9.88 -8.89
C VAL A 363 6.79 -9.50 -8.71
N LYS A 364 7.73 -10.39 -9.05
CA LYS A 364 9.17 -10.06 -9.02
C LYS A 364 9.50 -8.83 -9.87
N LEU A 365 8.91 -8.69 -11.06
CA LEU A 365 9.07 -7.49 -11.89
C LEU A 365 8.64 -6.23 -11.14
N THR A 366 7.52 -6.29 -10.40
CA THR A 366 7.06 -5.13 -9.61
C THR A 366 7.97 -4.84 -8.43
N ASP A 367 8.50 -5.87 -7.77
CA ASP A 367 9.48 -5.72 -6.69
C ASP A 367 10.80 -5.09 -7.22
N ASP A 368 11.32 -5.58 -8.34
CA ASP A 368 12.51 -5.02 -9.02
C ASP A 368 12.32 -3.55 -9.45
N ILE A 369 11.10 -3.16 -9.78
CA ILE A 369 10.74 -1.77 -10.11
C ILE A 369 10.66 -0.93 -8.84
N GLU A 370 10.02 -1.44 -7.78
CA GLU A 370 9.84 -0.74 -6.51
C GLU A 370 11.18 -0.39 -5.86
N GLU A 371 12.14 -1.28 -5.92
CA GLU A 371 13.50 -1.06 -5.39
C GLU A 371 14.28 0.02 -6.15
N ASN A 372 13.84 0.38 -7.38
CA ASN A 372 14.57 1.27 -8.28
C ASN A 372 13.80 2.56 -8.66
N LEU A 373 12.66 2.79 -8.06
CA LEU A 373 11.90 4.03 -8.09
C LEU A 373 12.18 4.87 -6.86
#